data_c14aeac2db9b0a287eb4ab8acca4a598
#
_entry.id   c14aeac2db9b0a287eb4ab8acca4a598
#
_cell.length_a   1.000
_cell.length_b   1.000
_cell.length_c   1.000
_cell.angle_alpha   90.00
_cell.angle_beta   90.00
_cell.angle_gamma   90.00
#
_symmetry.space_group_name_H-M   'P 1'
#
loop_
_entity.id
_entity.type
_entity.pdbx_description
1 polymer ?
#
loop_
_entity_poly.entity_id
_entity_poly.type
_entity_poly.pdbx_seq_one_letter_code
_entity_poly.pdbx_strand_id
1 'polypeptide(L)'
;WWLHLEPTMMTVSDPIMCGHAVKAYYAPVFEAFGDTLEKLRVDVNNGIGDVYDKIGELPEAQRAEIAAALDACLDSGPAQAMVDSDRGITNLHVPSDIIIDASMPAAIRESGQMWAPDGQLGDMMAVIPDRCYAGIYDETIRDCQTHGAFDPTTMGSVPNVGLMAQKAEEYGSHDTTFEAPGTGEIQILSESGEVLISHAVEEGDI
;
A
#
# COMPACT_ATOMS: atom_id res chain seq x y z
N TRP A 1 -5.07 -10.60 6.40
CA TRP A 1 -5.45 -9.38 5.68
C TRP A 1 -4.22 -8.63 5.19
N TRP A 2 -4.36 -7.90 4.14
CA TRP A 2 -3.31 -7.07 3.55
C TRP A 2 -3.84 -5.66 3.32
N LEU A 3 -3.17 -4.67 3.90
CA LEU A 3 -3.44 -3.27 3.63
C LEU A 3 -2.73 -2.88 2.32
N HIS A 4 -3.49 -2.33 1.38
CA HIS A 4 -2.96 -1.82 0.11
C HIS A 4 -3.17 -0.31 0.08
N LEU A 5 -2.09 0.45 -0.03
CA LEU A 5 -2.11 1.90 -0.09
C LEU A 5 -1.43 2.38 -1.38
N GLU A 6 -1.75 3.58 -1.79
CA GLU A 6 -1.03 4.27 -2.84
C GLU A 6 0.44 4.50 -2.44
N PRO A 7 1.38 4.62 -3.37
CA PRO A 7 2.79 4.83 -3.05
C PRO A 7 3.01 5.99 -2.09
N THR A 8 3.70 5.74 -1.01
CA THR A 8 3.97 6.71 0.06
C THR A 8 4.76 7.93 -0.39
N MET A 9 5.38 7.86 -1.54
CA MET A 9 6.13 8.98 -2.11
C MET A 9 5.25 9.95 -2.88
N MET A 10 4.01 9.60 -3.14
CA MET A 10 3.06 10.40 -3.92
C MET A 10 2.00 11.07 -3.05
N THR A 11 1.63 10.46 -1.94
CA THR A 11 0.63 11.00 -1.03
C THR A 11 1.15 11.09 0.39
N VAL A 12 0.94 12.24 1.00
CA VAL A 12 1.31 12.51 2.40
C VAL A 12 0.42 11.72 3.36
N SER A 13 -0.78 11.34 2.91
CA SER A 13 -1.79 10.66 3.73
C SER A 13 -1.47 9.18 3.98
N ASP A 14 -0.76 8.50 3.09
CA ASP A 14 -0.55 7.06 3.18
C ASP A 14 0.27 6.61 4.40
N PRO A 15 1.37 7.26 4.76
CA PRO A 15 2.05 7.00 6.02
C PRO A 15 1.13 7.19 7.22
N ILE A 16 0.27 8.22 7.20
CA ILE A 16 -0.70 8.49 8.26
C ILE A 16 -1.74 7.37 8.35
N MET A 17 -2.27 6.90 7.22
CA MET A 17 -3.19 5.76 7.18
C MET A 17 -2.53 4.47 7.67
N CYS A 18 -1.28 4.20 7.25
CA CYS A 18 -0.49 3.10 7.77
C CYS A 18 -0.34 3.20 9.30
N GLY A 19 0.00 4.37 9.81
CA GLY A 19 0.12 4.63 11.24
C GLY A 19 -1.16 4.39 12.02
N HIS A 20 -2.33 4.70 11.45
CA HIS A 20 -3.62 4.36 12.05
C HIS A 20 -3.84 2.84 12.10
N ALA A 21 -3.49 2.11 11.04
CA ALA A 21 -3.59 0.65 11.02
C ALA A 21 -2.67 0.01 12.06
N VAL A 22 -1.41 0.48 12.15
CA VAL A 22 -0.45 0.04 13.17
C VAL A 22 -0.98 0.27 14.58
N LYS A 23 -1.47 1.48 14.88
CA LYS A 23 -2.05 1.79 16.20
C LYS A 23 -3.25 0.92 16.53
N ALA A 24 -4.12 0.66 15.56
CA ALA A 24 -5.31 -0.15 15.78
C ALA A 24 -4.96 -1.61 16.02
N TYR A 25 -4.05 -2.17 15.24
CA TYR A 25 -3.66 -3.57 15.35
C TYR A 25 -2.87 -3.87 16.63
N TYR A 26 -1.93 -3.01 16.99
CA TYR A 26 -1.06 -3.13 18.15
C TYR A 26 -1.55 -2.29 19.34
N ALA A 27 -2.84 -1.95 19.42
CA ALA A 27 -3.39 -1.11 20.47
C ALA A 27 -2.98 -1.53 21.90
N PRO A 28 -2.99 -2.83 22.27
CA PRO A 28 -2.55 -3.26 23.60
C PRO A 28 -1.11 -2.87 23.95
N VAL A 29 -0.20 -2.84 22.95
CA VAL A 29 1.19 -2.44 23.14
C VAL A 29 1.29 -0.93 23.40
N PHE A 30 0.58 -0.13 22.60
CA PHE A 30 0.56 1.33 22.78
C PHE A 30 -0.12 1.75 24.09
N GLU A 31 -1.11 1.00 24.55
CA GLU A 31 -1.76 1.24 25.84
C GLU A 31 -0.83 0.90 27.02
N ALA A 32 -0.10 -0.21 26.92
CA ALA A 32 0.78 -0.65 28.01
C ALA A 32 2.11 0.09 28.07
N PHE A 33 2.69 0.44 26.92
CA PHE A 33 4.05 0.99 26.82
C PHE A 33 4.13 2.38 26.19
N GLY A 34 3.00 3.09 26.04
CA GLY A 34 2.90 4.37 25.34
C GLY A 34 3.94 5.39 25.79
N ASP A 35 4.10 5.58 27.09
CA ASP A 35 5.07 6.53 27.68
C ASP A 35 6.53 6.19 27.30
N THR A 36 6.83 4.90 27.17
CA THR A 36 8.18 4.43 26.78
C THR A 36 8.41 4.65 25.29
N LEU A 37 7.42 4.31 24.47
CA LEU A 37 7.49 4.49 23.02
C LEU A 37 7.55 5.96 22.64
N GLU A 38 6.82 6.83 23.35
CA GLU A 38 6.91 8.29 23.17
C GLU A 38 8.31 8.83 23.48
N LYS A 39 8.92 8.40 24.60
CA LYS A 39 10.30 8.78 24.95
C LYS A 39 11.31 8.34 23.91
N LEU A 40 11.11 7.20 23.30
CA LEU A 40 11.91 6.68 22.17
C LEU A 40 11.60 7.40 20.85
N ARG A 41 10.60 8.28 20.83
CA ARG A 41 10.15 9.00 19.62
C ARG A 41 9.73 8.06 18.50
N VAL A 42 9.00 7.01 18.86
CA VAL A 42 8.40 6.11 17.87
C VAL A 42 7.43 6.89 17.00
N ASP A 43 7.58 6.75 15.68
CA ASP A 43 6.65 7.28 14.71
C ASP A 43 5.99 6.12 13.94
N VAL A 44 4.76 5.81 14.30
CA VAL A 44 3.99 4.74 13.69
C VAL A 44 3.69 4.95 12.21
N ASN A 45 3.83 6.18 11.71
CA ASN A 45 3.70 6.47 10.29
C ASN A 45 4.83 5.84 9.46
N ASN A 46 5.92 5.45 10.12
CA ASN A 46 7.00 4.66 9.52
C ASN A 46 6.73 3.14 9.57
N GLY A 47 5.56 2.72 10.04
CA GLY A 47 5.21 1.30 10.21
C GLY A 47 5.63 0.75 11.57
N ILE A 48 5.34 -0.56 11.80
CA ILE A 48 5.72 -1.24 13.05
C ILE A 48 7.23 -1.45 13.14
N GLY A 49 7.95 -1.42 12.04
CA GLY A 49 9.41 -1.50 12.00
C GLY A 49 10.08 -0.44 12.85
N ASP A 50 9.53 0.78 12.89
CA ASP A 50 10.06 1.87 13.73
C ASP A 50 10.00 1.54 15.23
N VAL A 51 9.00 0.76 15.65
CA VAL A 51 8.94 0.26 17.04
C VAL A 51 10.07 -0.73 17.29
N TYR A 52 10.24 -1.73 16.41
CA TYR A 52 11.29 -2.75 16.55
C TYR A 52 12.70 -2.13 16.58
N ASP A 53 12.95 -1.16 15.71
CA ASP A 53 14.22 -0.46 15.64
C ASP A 53 14.52 0.30 16.95
N LYS A 54 13.55 1.07 17.43
CA LYS A 54 13.74 1.96 18.57
C LYS A 54 13.75 1.25 19.92
N ILE A 55 13.01 0.15 20.09
CA ILE A 55 13.10 -0.65 21.31
C ILE A 55 14.47 -1.32 21.45
N GLY A 56 15.26 -1.43 20.37
CA GLY A 56 16.65 -1.86 20.41
C GLY A 56 17.54 -0.99 21.30
N GLU A 57 17.16 0.26 21.57
CA GLU A 57 17.90 1.17 22.47
C GLU A 57 17.62 0.89 23.96
N LEU A 58 16.61 0.08 24.28
CA LEU A 58 16.21 -0.24 25.65
C LEU A 58 17.09 -1.36 26.25
N PRO A 59 17.16 -1.42 27.60
CA PRO A 59 17.71 -2.58 28.29
C PRO A 59 16.98 -3.86 27.86
N GLU A 60 17.73 -4.97 27.79
CA GLU A 60 17.28 -6.27 27.30
C GLU A 60 15.91 -6.71 27.86
N ALA A 61 15.72 -6.57 29.17
CA ALA A 61 14.47 -6.99 29.83
C ALA A 61 13.25 -6.19 29.35
N GLN A 62 13.39 -4.87 29.16
CA GLN A 62 12.29 -4.02 28.68
C GLN A 62 12.02 -4.29 27.20
N ARG A 63 13.08 -4.44 26.40
CA ARG A 63 12.96 -4.82 24.98
C ARG A 63 12.21 -6.14 24.83
N ALA A 64 12.59 -7.16 25.59
CA ALA A 64 11.95 -8.47 25.54
C ALA A 64 10.47 -8.42 25.95
N GLU A 65 10.12 -7.57 26.93
CA GLU A 65 8.73 -7.40 27.36
C GLU A 65 7.86 -6.78 26.26
N ILE A 66 8.36 -5.72 25.61
CA ILE A 66 7.64 -5.08 24.49
C ILE A 66 7.54 -6.02 23.29
N ALA A 67 8.63 -6.71 22.93
CA ALA A 67 8.63 -7.68 21.84
C ALA A 67 7.59 -8.80 22.07
N ALA A 68 7.55 -9.35 23.28
CA ALA A 68 6.55 -10.36 23.64
C ALA A 68 5.10 -9.83 23.54
N ALA A 69 4.88 -8.55 23.85
CA ALA A 69 3.56 -7.94 23.71
C ALA A 69 3.19 -7.73 22.22
N LEU A 70 4.16 -7.42 21.35
CA LEU A 70 3.95 -7.35 19.90
C LEU A 70 3.60 -8.72 19.34
N ASP A 71 4.35 -9.76 19.73
CA ASP A 71 4.08 -11.13 19.32
C ASP A 71 2.69 -11.59 19.76
N ALA A 72 2.28 -11.25 20.98
CA ALA A 72 0.94 -11.55 21.47
C ALA A 72 -0.19 -10.89 20.65
N CYS A 73 0.06 -9.72 20.06
CA CYS A 73 -0.88 -9.10 19.13
C CYS A 73 -0.97 -9.87 17.81
N LEU A 74 0.14 -10.40 17.31
CA LEU A 74 0.16 -11.25 16.12
C LEU A 74 -0.57 -12.57 16.35
N ASP A 75 -0.36 -13.19 17.51
CA ASP A 75 -0.99 -14.47 17.87
C ASP A 75 -2.50 -14.36 18.08
N SER A 76 -2.97 -13.24 18.62
CA SER A 76 -4.39 -13.03 18.98
C SER A 76 -5.20 -12.25 17.95
N GLY A 77 -4.53 -11.52 17.08
CA GLY A 77 -5.14 -10.69 16.05
C GLY A 77 -5.47 -11.45 14.76
N PRO A 78 -6.14 -10.80 13.82
CA PRO A 78 -6.34 -11.37 12.50
C PRO A 78 -4.98 -11.55 11.79
N ALA A 79 -4.81 -12.67 11.08
CA ALA A 79 -3.58 -12.96 10.37
C ALA A 79 -3.22 -11.83 9.38
N GLN A 80 -2.03 -11.27 9.53
CA GLN A 80 -1.48 -10.30 8.58
C GLN A 80 -0.81 -11.02 7.41
N ALA A 81 -0.84 -10.39 6.24
CA ALA A 81 -0.02 -10.83 5.13
C ALA A 81 1.47 -10.63 5.47
N MET A 82 2.28 -11.59 5.06
CA MET A 82 3.72 -11.56 5.27
C MET A 82 4.42 -11.05 4.02
N VAL A 83 5.35 -10.13 4.21
CA VAL A 83 6.32 -9.73 3.18
C VAL A 83 7.50 -10.71 3.18
N ASP A 84 7.92 -11.13 4.38
CA ASP A 84 8.97 -12.12 4.57
C ASP A 84 8.60 -12.98 5.79
N SER A 85 8.06 -14.17 5.55
CA SER A 85 7.62 -15.09 6.59
C SER A 85 8.78 -15.63 7.42
N ASP A 86 9.94 -15.84 6.81
CA ASP A 86 11.11 -16.39 7.51
C ASP A 86 11.69 -15.40 8.52
N ARG A 87 11.51 -14.10 8.26
CA ARG A 87 11.99 -13.02 9.12
C ARG A 87 10.88 -12.41 10.00
N GLY A 88 9.65 -12.87 9.86
CA GLY A 88 8.52 -12.30 10.58
C GLY A 88 8.12 -10.89 10.13
N ILE A 89 8.47 -10.50 8.90
CA ILE A 89 8.15 -9.18 8.35
C ILE A 89 6.73 -9.19 7.80
N THR A 90 5.85 -8.43 8.44
CA THR A 90 4.47 -8.27 8.00
C THR A 90 4.31 -7.10 7.04
N ASN A 91 3.16 -7.01 6.40
CA ASN A 91 2.83 -5.89 5.51
C ASN A 91 2.69 -4.52 6.23
N LEU A 92 2.64 -4.49 7.55
CA LEU A 92 2.66 -3.24 8.32
C LEU A 92 4.07 -2.83 8.78
N HIS A 93 5.11 -3.53 8.34
CA HIS A 93 6.48 -3.28 8.79
C HIS A 93 6.97 -1.90 8.41
N VAL A 94 6.89 -1.57 7.14
CA VAL A 94 7.14 -0.22 6.62
C VAL A 94 6.05 0.17 5.60
N PRO A 95 5.71 1.45 5.46
CA PRO A 95 4.67 1.88 4.52
C PRO A 95 4.96 1.50 3.06
N SER A 96 6.21 1.40 2.65
CA SER A 96 6.60 1.01 1.29
C SER A 96 6.27 -0.46 0.94
N ASP A 97 6.07 -1.32 1.93
CA ASP A 97 5.72 -2.74 1.70
C ASP A 97 4.25 -2.93 1.27
N ILE A 98 3.45 -1.88 1.31
CA ILE A 98 2.02 -1.90 1.03
C ILE A 98 1.62 -1.04 -0.18
N ILE A 99 2.55 -0.73 -1.04
CA ILE A 99 2.31 0.01 -2.28
C ILE A 99 1.37 -0.80 -3.17
N ILE A 100 0.20 -0.25 -3.45
CA ILE A 100 -0.88 -0.92 -4.19
C ILE A 100 -0.43 -1.35 -5.59
N ASP A 101 0.42 -0.58 -6.24
CA ASP A 101 0.91 -0.85 -7.60
C ASP A 101 1.76 -2.14 -7.67
N ALA A 102 2.40 -2.53 -6.58
CA ALA A 102 3.18 -3.75 -6.48
C ALA A 102 2.42 -4.88 -5.79
N SER A 103 1.73 -4.59 -4.70
CA SER A 103 1.09 -5.61 -3.85
C SER A 103 -0.18 -6.20 -4.46
N MET A 104 -1.05 -5.40 -5.10
CA MET A 104 -2.27 -5.92 -5.72
C MET A 104 -2.02 -6.79 -6.94
N PRO A 105 -1.17 -6.43 -7.90
CA PRO A 105 -0.83 -7.35 -9.00
C PRO A 105 -0.23 -8.67 -8.53
N ALA A 106 0.60 -8.65 -7.47
CA ALA A 106 1.13 -9.87 -6.88
C ALA A 106 0.02 -10.76 -6.30
N ALA A 107 -0.88 -10.17 -5.50
CA ALA A 107 -2.02 -10.86 -4.93
C ALA A 107 -2.95 -11.46 -6.00
N ILE A 108 -3.23 -10.72 -7.07
CA ILE A 108 -4.06 -11.21 -8.18
C ILE A 108 -3.39 -12.39 -8.90
N ARG A 109 -2.07 -12.34 -9.13
CA ARG A 109 -1.33 -13.47 -9.73
C ARG A 109 -1.37 -14.72 -8.85
N GLU A 110 -1.40 -14.56 -7.55
CA GLU A 110 -1.55 -15.65 -6.58
C GLU A 110 -3.03 -15.98 -6.29
N SER A 111 -3.92 -15.66 -7.21
CA SER A 111 -5.36 -15.96 -7.12
C SER A 111 -6.06 -15.37 -5.89
N GLY A 112 -5.63 -14.20 -5.44
CA GLY A 112 -6.16 -13.53 -4.25
C GLY A 112 -5.66 -14.12 -2.93
N GLN A 113 -4.51 -14.78 -2.97
CA GLN A 113 -3.87 -15.34 -1.79
C GLN A 113 -2.75 -14.46 -1.26
N MET A 114 -2.41 -14.66 0.00
CA MET A 114 -1.29 -14.01 0.68
C MET A 114 -0.43 -15.05 1.39
N TRP A 115 0.83 -14.72 1.60
CA TRP A 115 1.69 -15.48 2.49
C TRP A 115 1.26 -15.27 3.94
N ALA A 116 1.04 -16.37 4.66
CA ALA A 116 0.72 -16.38 6.09
C ALA A 116 2.00 -16.53 6.94
N PRO A 117 1.93 -16.31 8.26
CA PRO A 117 3.10 -16.45 9.15
C PRO A 117 3.76 -17.82 9.13
N ASP A 118 3.02 -18.87 8.79
CA ASP A 118 3.55 -20.24 8.64
C ASP A 118 4.21 -20.50 7.27
N GLY A 119 4.33 -19.47 6.43
CA GLY A 119 4.92 -19.57 5.11
C GLY A 119 4.02 -20.25 4.06
N GLN A 120 2.74 -20.46 4.36
CA GLN A 120 1.78 -21.03 3.42
C GLN A 120 0.93 -19.93 2.77
N LEU A 121 0.42 -20.20 1.57
CA LEU A 121 -0.56 -19.34 0.92
C LEU A 121 -1.95 -19.57 1.53
N GLY A 122 -2.64 -18.49 1.82
CA GLY A 122 -4.00 -18.51 2.31
C GLY A 122 -4.84 -17.40 1.68
N ASP A 123 -6.15 -17.53 1.73
CA ASP A 123 -7.05 -16.53 1.18
C ASP A 123 -6.82 -15.16 1.83
N MET A 124 -6.77 -14.12 1.01
CA MET A 124 -6.48 -12.76 1.43
C MET A 124 -7.76 -11.93 1.53
N MET A 125 -7.84 -11.12 2.58
CA MET A 125 -8.72 -9.98 2.62
C MET A 125 -7.92 -8.74 2.22
N ALA A 126 -8.18 -8.20 1.03
CA ALA A 126 -7.58 -6.96 0.56
C ALA A 126 -8.30 -5.76 1.19
N VAL A 127 -7.57 -4.91 1.90
CA VAL A 127 -8.07 -3.65 2.45
C VAL A 127 -7.47 -2.52 1.63
N ILE A 128 -8.30 -1.87 0.83
CA ILE A 128 -7.91 -0.77 -0.07
C ILE A 128 -8.70 0.48 0.35
N PRO A 129 -8.13 1.36 1.17
CA PRO A 129 -8.83 2.57 1.64
C PRO A 129 -9.13 3.57 0.52
N ASP A 130 -8.28 3.63 -0.50
CA ASP A 130 -8.52 4.48 -1.67
C ASP A 130 -9.59 3.87 -2.58
N ARG A 131 -10.71 4.58 -2.69
CA ARG A 131 -11.87 4.14 -3.47
C ARG A 131 -11.59 4.08 -4.97
N CYS A 132 -10.71 4.92 -5.48
CA CYS A 132 -10.34 4.91 -6.90
C CYS A 132 -9.63 3.62 -7.25
N TYR A 133 -8.60 3.27 -6.49
CA TYR A 133 -7.87 2.01 -6.68
C TYR A 133 -8.74 0.79 -6.44
N ALA A 134 -9.60 0.80 -5.41
CA ALA A 134 -10.52 -0.30 -5.15
C ALA A 134 -11.44 -0.58 -6.35
N GLY A 135 -11.99 0.48 -6.96
CA GLY A 135 -12.85 0.36 -8.14
C GLY A 135 -12.11 -0.18 -9.36
N ILE A 136 -10.90 0.29 -9.61
CA ILE A 136 -10.08 -0.17 -10.73
C ILE A 136 -9.78 -1.67 -10.62
N TYR A 137 -9.37 -2.13 -9.45
CA TYR A 137 -9.08 -3.56 -9.25
C TYR A 137 -10.34 -4.43 -9.27
N ASP A 138 -11.47 -3.97 -8.71
CA ASP A 138 -12.73 -4.69 -8.75
C ASP A 138 -13.20 -4.91 -10.20
N GLU A 139 -13.20 -3.88 -11.02
CA GLU A 139 -13.59 -3.98 -12.44
C GLU A 139 -12.58 -4.83 -13.25
N THR A 140 -11.30 -4.71 -12.99
CA THR A 140 -10.26 -5.54 -13.62
C THR A 140 -10.49 -7.03 -13.32
N ILE A 141 -10.76 -7.38 -12.07
CA ILE A 141 -11.03 -8.75 -11.65
C ILE A 141 -12.30 -9.28 -12.32
N ARG A 142 -13.37 -8.49 -12.35
CA ARG A 142 -14.64 -8.86 -13.01
C ARG A 142 -14.46 -9.09 -14.52
N ASP A 143 -13.70 -8.23 -15.16
CA ASP A 143 -13.40 -8.38 -16.59
C ASP A 143 -12.64 -9.68 -16.84
N CYS A 144 -11.60 -9.95 -16.07
CA CYS A 144 -10.83 -11.20 -16.18
C CYS A 144 -11.68 -12.45 -15.87
N GLN A 145 -12.61 -12.38 -14.92
CA GLN A 145 -13.54 -13.48 -14.64
C GLN A 145 -14.50 -13.74 -15.80
N THR A 146 -14.85 -12.72 -16.56
CA THR A 146 -15.82 -12.81 -17.66
C THR A 146 -15.15 -13.18 -18.98
N HIS A 147 -14.00 -12.59 -19.27
CA HIS A 147 -13.35 -12.68 -20.60
C HIS A 147 -12.02 -13.45 -20.59
N GLY A 148 -11.52 -13.82 -19.42
CA GLY A 148 -10.20 -14.43 -19.24
C GLY A 148 -9.11 -13.42 -18.93
N ALA A 149 -7.90 -13.91 -18.69
CA ALA A 149 -6.75 -13.06 -18.38
C ALA A 149 -6.40 -12.16 -19.57
N PHE A 150 -5.90 -10.95 -19.27
CA PHE A 150 -5.37 -10.08 -20.31
C PHE A 150 -4.23 -10.72 -21.09
N ASP A 151 -4.26 -10.58 -22.39
CA ASP A 151 -3.17 -11.00 -23.27
C ASP A 151 -2.38 -9.78 -23.74
N PRO A 152 -1.15 -9.57 -23.22
CA PRO A 152 -0.34 -8.42 -23.60
C PRO A 152 -0.03 -8.33 -25.09
N THR A 153 -0.14 -9.44 -25.82
CA THR A 153 0.14 -9.45 -27.27
C THR A 153 -1.01 -8.88 -28.09
N THR A 154 -2.20 -8.83 -27.53
CA THR A 154 -3.42 -8.31 -28.17
C THR A 154 -3.91 -7.00 -27.58
N MET A 155 -3.32 -6.57 -26.46
CA MET A 155 -3.64 -5.29 -25.84
C MET A 155 -3.03 -4.15 -26.64
N GLY A 156 -3.82 -3.07 -26.80
CA GLY A 156 -3.30 -1.82 -27.31
C GLY A 156 -2.29 -1.18 -26.34
N SER A 157 -1.41 -0.36 -26.87
CA SER A 157 -0.59 0.55 -26.05
C SER A 157 -1.02 1.98 -26.30
N VAL A 158 -1.07 2.78 -25.24
CA VAL A 158 -1.34 4.22 -25.36
C VAL A 158 -0.04 4.95 -25.00
N PRO A 159 0.78 5.33 -25.99
CA PRO A 159 1.98 6.12 -25.73
C PRO A 159 1.56 7.47 -25.14
N ASN A 160 2.24 7.91 -24.10
CA ASN A 160 1.99 9.20 -23.44
C ASN A 160 0.61 9.35 -22.77
N VAL A 161 0.06 8.31 -22.18
CA VAL A 161 -0.92 8.52 -21.12
C VAL A 161 -0.16 9.12 -19.94
N GLY A 162 -0.04 10.42 -19.96
CA GLY A 162 0.81 11.16 -19.04
C GLY A 162 0.14 11.46 -17.71
N LEU A 163 -0.57 10.51 -17.15
CA LEU A 163 -1.07 10.63 -15.78
C LEU A 163 0.04 10.45 -14.74
N MET A 164 1.18 9.93 -15.18
CA MET A 164 2.32 9.69 -14.32
C MET A 164 3.50 10.53 -14.81
N ALA A 165 4.39 10.86 -13.90
CA ALA A 165 5.62 11.52 -14.26
C ALA A 165 6.38 10.71 -15.32
N GLN A 166 6.98 11.40 -16.29
CA GLN A 166 7.76 10.76 -17.36
C GLN A 166 8.91 9.88 -16.82
N LYS A 167 9.31 10.11 -15.59
CA LYS A 167 10.39 9.39 -14.89
C LYS A 167 9.88 8.61 -13.70
N ALA A 168 8.62 8.16 -13.74
CA ALA A 168 8.08 7.31 -12.70
C ALA A 168 8.91 6.03 -12.61
N GLU A 169 9.38 5.72 -11.43
CA GLU A 169 10.12 4.51 -11.12
C GLU A 169 9.18 3.41 -10.60
N GLU A 170 9.70 2.19 -10.54
CA GLU A 170 8.95 0.98 -10.25
C GLU A 170 8.12 1.05 -8.95
N TYR A 171 8.59 1.74 -7.95
CA TYR A 171 7.91 1.87 -6.67
C TYR A 171 7.09 3.16 -6.50
N GLY A 172 6.64 3.73 -7.61
CA GLY A 172 5.85 4.96 -7.59
C GLY A 172 6.65 6.20 -7.18
N SER A 173 7.98 6.11 -7.23
CA SER A 173 8.85 7.27 -7.08
C SER A 173 8.76 8.15 -8.33
N HIS A 174 8.31 9.38 -8.18
CA HIS A 174 8.15 10.32 -9.29
C HIS A 174 9.02 11.53 -9.07
N ASP A 175 9.86 11.84 -10.05
CA ASP A 175 10.63 13.08 -10.07
C ASP A 175 9.73 14.27 -10.41
N THR A 176 8.71 14.03 -11.21
CA THR A 176 7.81 15.06 -11.71
C THR A 176 6.42 14.49 -11.87
N THR A 177 5.43 15.10 -11.28
CA THR A 177 4.01 14.83 -11.56
C THR A 177 3.54 15.73 -12.70
N PHE A 178 2.49 15.29 -13.40
CA PHE A 178 1.80 16.18 -14.32
C PHE A 178 1.01 17.20 -13.52
N GLU A 179 1.23 18.45 -13.81
CA GLU A 179 0.48 19.56 -13.25
C GLU A 179 -0.23 20.30 -14.39
N ALA A 180 -1.52 20.56 -14.25
CA ALA A 180 -2.28 21.28 -15.25
C ALA A 180 -1.76 22.73 -15.37
N PRO A 181 -1.26 23.16 -16.54
CA PRO A 181 -0.65 24.47 -16.71
C PRO A 181 -1.68 25.62 -16.77
N GLY A 182 -2.95 25.28 -16.68
CA GLY A 182 -4.06 26.24 -16.72
C GLY A 182 -5.40 25.54 -16.69
N THR A 183 -6.44 26.30 -16.43
CA THR A 183 -7.83 25.81 -16.47
C THR A 183 -8.20 25.38 -17.88
N GLY A 184 -8.75 24.18 -18.00
CA GLY A 184 -9.12 23.60 -19.29
C GLY A 184 -9.74 22.22 -19.16
N GLU A 185 -9.43 21.35 -20.13
CA GLU A 185 -9.89 19.97 -20.15
C GLU A 185 -8.75 19.02 -20.52
N ILE A 186 -8.64 17.92 -19.76
CA ILE A 186 -7.84 16.76 -20.18
C ILE A 186 -8.77 15.86 -20.97
N GLN A 187 -8.35 15.44 -22.15
CA GLN A 187 -9.14 14.63 -23.06
C GLN A 187 -8.41 13.35 -23.45
N ILE A 188 -9.14 12.25 -23.48
CA ILE A 188 -8.72 11.00 -24.12
C ILE A 188 -9.32 10.99 -25.51
N LEU A 189 -8.48 10.93 -26.53
CA LEU A 189 -8.88 10.92 -27.92
C LEU A 189 -8.68 9.53 -28.53
N SER A 190 -9.59 9.12 -29.42
CA SER A 190 -9.36 7.98 -30.31
C SER A 190 -8.25 8.30 -31.34
N GLU A 191 -7.76 7.29 -32.05
CA GLU A 191 -6.81 7.48 -33.15
C GLU A 191 -7.37 8.38 -34.26
N SER A 192 -8.71 8.41 -34.41
CA SER A 192 -9.40 9.30 -35.36
C SER A 192 -9.59 10.74 -34.87
N GLY A 193 -9.16 11.03 -33.63
CA GLY A 193 -9.32 12.35 -33.01
C GLY A 193 -10.68 12.59 -32.35
N GLU A 194 -11.52 11.58 -32.20
CA GLU A 194 -12.78 11.68 -31.47
C GLU A 194 -12.51 11.71 -29.97
N VAL A 195 -13.16 12.64 -29.25
CA VAL A 195 -13.08 12.71 -27.79
C VAL A 195 -13.87 11.56 -27.17
N LEU A 196 -13.17 10.64 -26.52
CA LEU A 196 -13.77 9.50 -25.82
C LEU A 196 -14.18 9.89 -24.39
N ILE A 197 -13.33 10.63 -23.70
CA ILE A 197 -13.53 11.11 -22.33
C ILE A 197 -12.97 12.51 -22.22
N SER A 198 -13.67 13.38 -21.50
CA SER A 198 -13.18 14.71 -21.13
C SER A 198 -13.36 14.95 -19.65
N HIS A 199 -12.37 15.56 -19.01
CA HIS A 199 -12.36 15.93 -17.60
C HIS A 199 -11.89 17.37 -17.46
N ALA A 200 -12.70 18.20 -16.79
CA ALA A 200 -12.34 19.59 -16.52
C ALA A 200 -11.29 19.67 -15.43
N VAL A 201 -10.29 20.50 -15.62
CA VAL A 201 -9.20 20.75 -14.66
C VAL A 201 -9.02 22.24 -14.44
N GLU A 202 -8.50 22.58 -13.25
CA GLU A 202 -8.09 23.94 -12.90
C GLU A 202 -6.54 24.04 -12.94
N GLU A 203 -6.02 25.26 -13.01
CA GLU A 203 -4.60 25.51 -12.94
C GLU A 203 -4.03 24.98 -11.63
N GLY A 204 -2.99 24.14 -11.71
CA GLY A 204 -2.33 23.52 -10.56
C GLY A 204 -2.91 22.19 -10.12
N ASP A 205 -3.95 21.67 -10.77
CA ASP A 205 -4.40 20.30 -10.54
C ASP A 205 -3.31 19.29 -10.94
N ILE A 206 -3.14 18.22 -10.10
CA ILE A 206 -2.11 17.19 -10.25
C ILE A 206 -2.75 15.84 -10.56
#